data_87eea55c560b92c01ce4472d2d697167
#
_entry.id   87eea55c560b92c01ce4472d2d697167
#
_cell.length_a   1.000
_cell.length_b   1.000
_cell.length_c   1.000
_cell.angle_alpha   90.00
_cell.angle_beta   90.00
_cell.angle_gamma   90.00
#
_symmetry.space_group_name_H-M   'P 1'
#
loop_
_entity.id
_entity.type
_entity.pdbx_description
1 polymer ?
#
loop_
_entity_poly.entity_id
_entity_poly.type
_entity_poly.pdbx_seq_one_letter_code
_entity_poly.pdbx_strand_id
1 'polypeptide(L)'
;IDPHYGKIVVDEGELLQSGTTDNSKATRYVNRVTNRENLEASNAFFAELVREIHARGMKVILDGVFNHCGSFNKWLDREKIYHANGGYEDGAFLSKESPYRSFFGFRDENGWPDNTSYEGWWDYDTLPKLNYEDSEELYDYILGIAAKWVSAPYYVDGWRLDVAADL
;
A
#
# COMPACT_ATOMS: atom_id res chain seq x y z
N ILE A 1 -5.51 2.91 6.39
CA ILE A 1 -6.65 3.07 5.47
C ILE A 1 -6.37 4.24 4.53
N ASP A 2 -6.60 4.05 3.24
CA ASP A 2 -6.48 5.12 2.25
C ASP A 2 -7.41 6.29 2.64
N PRO A 3 -6.89 7.52 2.77
CA PRO A 3 -7.66 8.68 3.19
C PRO A 3 -8.88 9.01 2.32
N HIS A 4 -8.88 8.63 1.04
CA HIS A 4 -10.04 8.83 0.16
C HIS A 4 -11.26 7.98 0.59
N TYR A 5 -11.03 6.86 1.27
CA TYR A 5 -12.07 5.99 1.84
C TYR A 5 -12.23 6.16 3.35
N GLY A 6 -11.39 6.98 3.96
CA GLY A 6 -11.38 7.27 5.39
C GLY A 6 -11.71 8.73 5.68
N LYS A 7 -10.73 9.46 6.21
CA LYS A 7 -10.89 10.86 6.61
C LYS A 7 -9.69 11.69 6.15
N ILE A 8 -9.97 12.73 5.35
CA ILE A 8 -8.98 13.73 4.94
C ILE A 8 -9.06 14.90 5.93
N VAL A 9 -7.95 15.24 6.57
CA VAL A 9 -7.83 16.39 7.50
C VAL A 9 -6.86 17.45 6.98
N VAL A 10 -5.91 17.07 6.12
CA VAL A 10 -5.02 17.96 5.38
C VAL A 10 -5.31 17.79 3.89
N ASP A 11 -5.72 18.85 3.22
CA ASP A 11 -6.16 18.85 1.82
C ASP A 11 -5.51 20.00 1.04
N GLU A 12 -4.22 19.82 0.74
CA GLU A 12 -3.39 20.84 0.10
C GLU A 12 -2.83 20.35 -1.23
N GLY A 13 -2.53 21.30 -2.13
CA GLY A 13 -1.94 21.03 -3.44
C GLY A 13 -2.90 21.27 -4.60
N GLU A 14 -2.40 20.97 -5.80
CA GLU A 14 -3.11 21.22 -7.06
C GLU A 14 -3.95 20.01 -7.48
N LEU A 15 -5.11 20.28 -8.05
CA LEU A 15 -5.93 19.26 -8.70
C LEU A 15 -5.32 18.86 -10.05
N LEU A 16 -5.59 17.63 -10.46
CA LEU A 16 -5.27 17.19 -11.81
C LEU A 16 -6.05 18.03 -12.83
N GLN A 17 -5.34 18.63 -13.78
CA GLN A 17 -5.97 19.42 -14.83
C GLN A 17 -6.69 18.53 -15.86
N SER A 18 -7.76 19.04 -16.46
CA SER A 18 -8.52 18.32 -17.48
C SER A 18 -7.62 17.89 -18.65
N GLY A 19 -7.73 16.64 -19.06
CA GLY A 19 -6.94 16.06 -20.16
C GLY A 19 -5.58 15.49 -19.74
N THR A 20 -5.20 15.55 -18.45
CA THR A 20 -3.99 14.93 -17.91
C THR A 20 -4.35 13.60 -17.23
N THR A 21 -3.57 12.55 -17.51
CA THR A 21 -3.71 11.23 -16.88
C THR A 21 -2.54 10.89 -15.95
N ASP A 22 -1.55 11.77 -15.86
CA ASP A 22 -0.36 11.60 -15.02
C ASP A 22 -0.67 12.04 -13.58
N ASN A 23 -0.97 11.07 -12.72
CA ASN A 23 -1.32 11.29 -11.33
C ASN A 23 -0.16 11.85 -10.48
N SER A 24 1.09 11.73 -10.92
CA SER A 24 2.24 12.30 -10.21
C SER A 24 2.19 13.84 -10.17
N LYS A 25 1.46 14.46 -11.10
CA LYS A 25 1.24 15.91 -11.15
C LYS A 25 0.01 16.37 -10.38
N ALA A 26 -0.81 15.45 -9.87
CA ALA A 26 -1.95 15.75 -9.00
C ALA A 26 -1.46 15.88 -7.55
N THR A 27 -0.75 16.96 -7.24
CA THR A 27 -0.08 17.12 -5.94
C THR A 27 -1.04 17.04 -4.76
N ARG A 28 -2.29 17.47 -4.92
CA ARG A 28 -3.33 17.30 -3.90
C ARG A 28 -3.66 15.82 -3.65
N TYR A 29 -3.79 15.02 -4.71
CA TYR A 29 -3.99 13.57 -4.57
C TYR A 29 -2.80 12.91 -3.85
N VAL A 30 -1.59 13.22 -4.31
CA VAL A 30 -0.36 12.70 -3.70
C VAL A 30 -0.28 13.08 -2.22
N ASN A 31 -0.50 14.34 -1.87
CA ASN A 31 -0.50 14.82 -0.49
C ASN A 31 -1.55 14.11 0.37
N ARG A 32 -2.77 13.92 -0.13
CA ARG A 32 -3.83 13.21 0.59
C ARG A 32 -3.41 11.81 1.01
N VAL A 33 -2.80 11.04 0.11
CA VAL A 33 -2.44 9.62 0.36
C VAL A 33 -1.13 9.45 1.10
N THR A 34 -0.20 10.42 1.02
CA THR A 34 1.11 10.34 1.68
C THR A 34 1.18 11.08 3.01
N ASN A 35 0.26 12.02 3.27
CA ASN A 35 0.24 12.79 4.51
C ASN A 35 -0.10 11.90 5.71
N ARG A 36 0.79 11.88 6.71
CA ARG A 36 0.66 11.01 7.91
C ARG A 36 -0.55 11.34 8.76
N GLU A 37 -0.93 12.62 8.88
CA GLU A 37 -2.12 13.02 9.63
C GLU A 37 -3.40 12.46 8.98
N ASN A 38 -3.47 12.46 7.65
CA ASN A 38 -4.58 11.85 6.92
C ASN A 38 -4.65 10.33 7.14
N LEU A 39 -3.49 9.65 7.12
CA LEU A 39 -3.42 8.21 7.36
C LEU A 39 -3.86 7.86 8.80
N GLU A 40 -3.41 8.63 9.79
CA GLU A 40 -3.78 8.44 11.20
C GLU A 40 -5.27 8.74 11.43
N ALA A 41 -5.78 9.84 10.89
CA ALA A 41 -7.19 10.20 10.98
C ALA A 41 -8.09 9.14 10.32
N SER A 42 -7.65 8.57 9.19
CA SER A 42 -8.37 7.50 8.49
C SER A 42 -8.37 6.19 9.26
N ASN A 43 -7.25 5.85 9.91
CA ASN A 43 -7.17 4.68 10.77
C ASN A 43 -8.08 4.81 12.00
N ALA A 44 -8.11 6.00 12.62
CA ALA A 44 -9.00 6.27 13.76
C ALA A 44 -10.49 6.21 13.34
N PHE A 45 -10.82 6.79 12.18
CA PHE A 45 -12.16 6.72 11.62
C PHE A 45 -12.60 5.27 11.34
N PHE A 46 -11.69 4.44 10.81
CA PHE A 46 -11.98 3.03 10.55
C PHE A 46 -12.23 2.25 11.86
N ALA A 47 -11.44 2.49 12.91
CA ALA A 47 -11.68 1.86 14.22
C ALA A 47 -13.06 2.24 14.78
N GLU A 48 -13.48 3.50 14.61
CA GLU A 48 -14.83 3.93 15.00
C GLU A 48 -15.90 3.23 14.16
N LEU A 49 -15.72 3.13 12.84
CA LEU A 49 -16.64 2.43 11.94
C LEU A 49 -16.83 0.97 12.35
N VAL A 50 -15.75 0.23 12.65
CA VAL A 50 -15.83 -1.16 13.08
C VAL A 50 -16.62 -1.26 14.39
N ARG A 51 -16.35 -0.39 15.36
CA ARG A 51 -17.10 -0.34 16.63
C ARG A 51 -18.60 -0.13 16.39
N GLU A 52 -18.97 0.79 15.49
CA GLU A 52 -20.36 1.07 15.17
C GLU A 52 -21.05 -0.08 14.43
N ILE A 53 -20.31 -0.82 13.61
CA ILE A 53 -20.79 -2.04 12.94
C ILE A 53 -21.06 -3.13 13.99
N HIS A 54 -20.13 -3.35 14.90
CA HIS A 54 -20.28 -4.33 16.00
C HIS A 54 -21.44 -4.00 16.94
N ALA A 55 -21.65 -2.71 17.26
CA ALA A 55 -22.79 -2.26 18.06
C ALA A 55 -24.14 -2.60 17.42
N ARG A 56 -24.19 -2.84 16.12
CA ARG A 56 -25.38 -3.27 15.36
C ARG A 56 -25.45 -4.80 15.17
N GLY A 57 -24.57 -5.56 15.82
CA GLY A 57 -24.53 -7.03 15.74
C GLY A 57 -23.94 -7.57 14.42
N MET A 58 -23.30 -6.72 13.61
CA MET A 58 -22.67 -7.12 12.34
C MET A 58 -21.19 -7.45 12.54
N LYS A 59 -20.61 -8.17 11.60
CA LYS A 59 -19.20 -8.56 11.55
C LYS A 59 -18.47 -7.84 10.41
N VAL A 60 -17.16 -7.64 10.57
CA VAL A 60 -16.28 -7.02 9.58
C VAL A 60 -15.24 -8.04 9.13
N ILE A 61 -15.25 -8.37 7.83
CA ILE A 61 -14.23 -9.18 7.19
C ILE A 61 -13.48 -8.27 6.22
N LEU A 62 -12.16 -8.18 6.36
CA LEU A 62 -11.31 -7.42 5.42
C LEU A 62 -10.89 -8.29 4.25
N ASP A 63 -10.73 -7.65 3.09
CA ASP A 63 -10.12 -8.28 1.93
C ASP A 63 -8.60 -8.17 2.04
N GLY A 64 -7.92 -9.29 2.12
CA GLY A 64 -6.47 -9.43 2.19
C GLY A 64 -5.90 -9.79 0.82
N VAL A 65 -5.52 -8.78 0.03
CA VAL A 65 -4.79 -8.96 -1.22
C VAL A 65 -3.30 -9.06 -0.88
N PHE A 66 -2.85 -10.26 -0.54
CA PHE A 66 -1.48 -10.49 -0.08
C PHE A 66 -0.56 -11.10 -1.15
N ASN A 67 -1.09 -11.51 -2.29
CA ASN A 67 -0.28 -12.05 -3.39
C ASN A 67 0.49 -10.97 -4.17
N HIS A 68 -0.08 -9.78 -4.29
CA HIS A 68 0.50 -8.66 -5.03
C HIS A 68 0.11 -7.33 -4.37
N CYS A 69 0.72 -6.24 -4.82
CA CYS A 69 0.27 -4.89 -4.43
C CYS A 69 0.06 -4.02 -5.68
N GLY A 70 -0.38 -2.78 -5.52
CA GLY A 70 -0.38 -1.82 -6.61
C GLY A 70 1.02 -1.25 -6.85
N SER A 71 1.36 -0.92 -8.09
CA SER A 71 2.67 -0.34 -8.45
C SER A 71 2.98 0.98 -7.75
N PHE A 72 1.94 1.71 -7.31
CA PHE A 72 2.05 2.94 -6.53
C PHE A 72 2.22 2.71 -5.01
N ASN A 73 2.21 1.45 -4.53
CA ASN A 73 2.45 1.16 -3.12
C ASN A 73 3.87 1.62 -2.74
N LYS A 74 4.02 2.18 -1.54
CA LYS A 74 5.31 2.71 -1.04
C LYS A 74 6.46 1.71 -1.09
N TRP A 75 6.19 0.40 -1.08
CA TRP A 75 7.23 -0.62 -1.14
C TRP A 75 7.91 -0.68 -2.51
N LEU A 76 7.17 -0.45 -3.59
CA LEU A 76 7.72 -0.34 -4.94
C LEU A 76 7.93 1.12 -5.35
N ASP A 77 6.92 1.96 -5.16
CA ASP A 77 6.87 3.40 -5.48
C ASP A 77 7.26 3.71 -6.94
N ARG A 78 6.76 2.90 -7.89
CA ARG A 78 7.02 3.09 -9.31
C ARG A 78 6.63 4.49 -9.80
N GLU A 79 5.54 5.02 -9.29
CA GLU A 79 5.01 6.35 -9.62
C GLU A 79 5.70 7.49 -8.85
N LYS A 80 6.68 7.18 -7.98
CA LYS A 80 7.50 8.15 -7.22
C LYS A 80 6.71 9.10 -6.32
N ILE A 81 5.52 8.69 -5.88
CA ILE A 81 4.65 9.56 -5.08
C ILE A 81 5.12 9.70 -3.63
N TYR A 82 5.71 8.66 -3.07
CA TYR A 82 6.28 8.68 -1.72
C TYR A 82 7.66 9.33 -1.69
N HIS A 83 8.50 9.02 -2.67
CA HIS A 83 9.81 9.66 -2.86
C HIS A 83 9.68 11.19 -2.98
N ALA A 84 8.74 11.67 -3.80
CA ALA A 84 8.54 13.10 -4.05
C ALA A 84 8.13 13.89 -2.80
N ASN A 85 7.45 13.27 -1.83
CA ASN A 85 6.96 13.96 -0.62
C ASN A 85 7.93 13.92 0.56
N GLY A 86 9.02 13.17 0.48
CA GLY A 86 10.00 13.02 1.55
C GLY A 86 9.45 12.31 2.81
N GLY A 87 10.32 11.98 3.72
CA GLY A 87 9.93 11.32 4.98
C GLY A 87 9.50 9.84 4.84
N TYR A 88 9.67 9.26 3.66
CA TYR A 88 9.53 7.84 3.36
C TYR A 88 10.85 7.28 2.82
N GLU A 89 11.09 6.01 3.07
CA GLU A 89 12.20 5.28 2.45
C GLU A 89 11.93 5.12 0.94
N ASP A 90 13.00 5.06 0.15
CA ASP A 90 12.88 4.81 -1.29
C ASP A 90 12.24 3.44 -1.54
N GLY A 91 11.29 3.38 -2.47
CA GLY A 91 10.70 2.14 -2.92
C GLY A 91 11.71 1.26 -3.68
N ALA A 92 11.40 -0.04 -3.78
CA ALA A 92 12.27 -1.01 -4.44
C ALA A 92 12.46 -0.75 -5.95
N PHE A 93 11.58 0.00 -6.58
CA PHE A 93 11.73 0.44 -7.98
C PHE A 93 12.87 1.45 -8.14
N LEU A 94 13.03 2.33 -7.16
CA LEU A 94 13.96 3.47 -7.23
C LEU A 94 15.39 3.09 -6.84
N SER A 95 15.56 2.20 -5.85
CA SER A 95 16.87 1.90 -5.28
C SER A 95 17.05 0.42 -5.00
N LYS A 96 18.25 -0.08 -5.32
CA LYS A 96 18.70 -1.43 -4.94
C LYS A 96 18.87 -1.58 -3.42
N GLU A 97 19.17 -0.48 -2.74
CA GLU A 97 19.37 -0.39 -1.29
C GLU A 97 18.06 -0.17 -0.53
N SER A 98 16.92 -0.15 -1.23
CA SER A 98 15.61 -0.02 -0.60
C SER A 98 15.39 -1.12 0.47
N PRO A 99 14.84 -0.76 1.65
CA PRO A 99 14.48 -1.76 2.65
C PRO A 99 13.37 -2.71 2.17
N TYR A 100 12.72 -2.39 1.07
CA TYR A 100 11.67 -3.20 0.44
C TYR A 100 12.19 -4.01 -0.76
N ARG A 101 13.52 -4.02 -1.00
CA ARG A 101 14.11 -4.68 -2.18
C ARG A 101 13.75 -6.17 -2.24
N SER A 102 13.82 -6.87 -1.12
CA SER A 102 13.51 -8.31 -1.03
C SER A 102 12.03 -8.63 -1.20
N PHE A 103 11.14 -7.63 -1.11
CA PHE A 103 9.70 -7.83 -1.24
C PHE A 103 9.26 -8.16 -2.67
N PHE A 104 10.14 -7.97 -3.66
CA PHE A 104 9.87 -8.19 -5.08
C PHE A 104 10.99 -8.99 -5.74
N GLY A 105 10.62 -9.89 -6.65
CA GLY A 105 11.56 -10.55 -7.55
C GLY A 105 11.93 -9.61 -8.71
N PHE A 106 13.23 -9.34 -8.90
CA PHE A 106 13.74 -8.58 -10.04
C PHE A 106 14.60 -9.48 -10.90
N ARG A 107 14.42 -9.38 -12.22
CA ARG A 107 15.16 -10.19 -13.21
C ARG A 107 16.48 -9.55 -13.63
N ASP A 108 16.62 -8.22 -13.51
CA ASP A 108 17.83 -7.47 -13.84
C ASP A 108 18.42 -6.79 -12.61
N GLU A 109 19.52 -7.33 -12.11
CA GLU A 109 20.23 -6.81 -10.94
C GLU A 109 21.02 -5.50 -11.22
N ASN A 110 21.07 -5.04 -12.46
CA ASN A 110 21.71 -3.80 -12.87
C ASN A 110 20.73 -2.74 -13.38
N GLY A 111 19.41 -3.00 -13.27
CA GLY A 111 18.36 -2.15 -13.83
C GLY A 111 18.08 -0.86 -13.04
N TRP A 112 18.72 -0.64 -11.87
CA TRP A 112 18.56 0.56 -11.07
C TRP A 112 19.35 1.77 -11.60
N PRO A 113 18.84 2.97 -11.36
CA PRO A 113 17.53 3.30 -10.79
C PRO A 113 16.38 3.01 -11.76
N ASP A 114 15.13 3.02 -11.23
CA ASP A 114 13.91 2.81 -12.02
C ASP A 114 13.82 1.40 -12.64
N ASN A 115 14.08 0.38 -11.81
CA ASN A 115 14.13 -1.00 -12.28
C ASN A 115 12.74 -1.55 -12.62
N THR A 116 12.46 -1.73 -13.90
CA THR A 116 11.18 -2.25 -14.43
C THR A 116 11.13 -3.77 -14.54
N SER A 117 12.21 -4.49 -14.15
CA SER A 117 12.32 -5.94 -14.33
C SER A 117 11.63 -6.77 -13.24
N TYR A 118 10.87 -6.13 -12.34
CA TYR A 118 10.14 -6.83 -11.29
C TYR A 118 9.05 -7.75 -11.85
N GLU A 119 8.71 -8.78 -11.10
CA GLU A 119 7.66 -9.70 -11.47
C GLU A 119 6.27 -9.14 -11.16
N GLY A 120 5.36 -9.24 -12.13
CA GLY A 120 3.95 -8.92 -11.97
C GLY A 120 3.08 -10.17 -11.86
N TRP A 121 1.99 -10.10 -11.09
CA TRP A 121 0.98 -11.14 -11.13
C TRP A 121 0.34 -11.20 -12.52
N TRP A 122 0.40 -12.38 -13.17
CA TRP A 122 0.04 -12.59 -14.57
C TRP A 122 0.76 -11.63 -15.55
N ASP A 123 2.01 -11.28 -15.25
CA ASP A 123 2.83 -10.32 -16.01
C ASP A 123 2.27 -8.88 -16.10
N TYR A 124 1.28 -8.53 -15.26
CA TYR A 124 0.82 -7.14 -15.16
C TYR A 124 1.80 -6.31 -14.33
N ASP A 125 2.40 -5.32 -14.96
CA ASP A 125 3.36 -4.41 -14.32
C ASP A 125 2.74 -3.46 -13.28
N THR A 126 1.41 -3.29 -13.33
CA THR A 126 0.63 -2.55 -12.33
C THR A 126 0.28 -3.37 -11.08
N LEU A 127 0.55 -4.68 -11.11
CA LEU A 127 0.27 -5.63 -10.03
C LEU A 127 1.55 -6.39 -9.63
N PRO A 128 2.57 -5.69 -9.08
CA PRO A 128 3.83 -6.32 -8.69
C PRO A 128 3.59 -7.45 -7.68
N LYS A 129 4.10 -8.65 -8.01
CA LYS A 129 3.97 -9.85 -7.18
C LYS A 129 4.88 -9.75 -5.98
N LEU A 130 4.37 -10.17 -4.81
CA LEU A 130 5.13 -10.21 -3.57
C LEU A 130 5.93 -11.52 -3.48
N ASN A 131 7.21 -11.40 -3.07
CA ASN A 131 8.19 -12.48 -3.08
C ASN A 131 8.32 -13.13 -1.69
N TYR A 132 7.41 -14.02 -1.34
CA TYR A 132 7.44 -14.75 -0.07
C TYR A 132 8.53 -15.84 -0.02
N GLU A 133 8.98 -16.34 -1.17
CA GLU A 133 9.95 -17.44 -1.23
C GLU A 133 11.32 -17.01 -0.72
N ASP A 134 11.72 -15.75 -0.99
CA ASP A 134 13.05 -15.24 -0.70
C ASP A 134 13.09 -14.11 0.34
N SER A 135 11.94 -13.73 0.92
CA SER A 135 11.86 -12.60 1.85
C SER A 135 11.15 -12.95 3.15
N GLU A 136 11.93 -13.29 4.16
CA GLU A 136 11.44 -13.48 5.54
C GLU A 136 10.89 -12.16 6.11
N GLU A 137 11.52 -11.02 5.76
CA GLU A 137 11.08 -9.69 6.18
C GLU A 137 9.68 -9.36 5.67
N LEU A 138 9.36 -9.72 4.40
CA LEU A 138 8.03 -9.55 3.84
C LEU A 138 7.02 -10.42 4.60
N TYR A 139 7.38 -11.68 4.84
CA TYR A 139 6.52 -12.63 5.54
C TYR A 139 6.14 -12.08 6.93
N ASP A 140 7.11 -11.66 7.71
CA ASP A 140 6.90 -11.09 9.04
C ASP A 140 6.10 -9.78 8.98
N TYR A 141 6.35 -8.94 7.96
CA TYR A 141 5.61 -7.70 7.77
C TYR A 141 4.12 -7.97 7.51
N ILE A 142 3.80 -8.92 6.65
CA ILE A 142 2.40 -9.29 6.33
C ILE A 142 1.71 -9.93 7.54
N LEU A 143 2.39 -10.79 8.29
CA LEU A 143 1.85 -11.31 9.56
C LEU A 143 1.55 -10.19 10.56
N GLY A 144 2.44 -9.20 10.65
CA GLY A 144 2.23 -8.00 11.47
C GLY A 144 1.00 -7.20 11.03
N ILE A 145 0.79 -7.02 9.72
CA ILE A 145 -0.42 -6.39 9.18
C ILE A 145 -1.67 -7.21 9.55
N ALA A 146 -1.63 -8.51 9.32
CA ALA A 146 -2.77 -9.39 9.61
C ALA A 146 -3.16 -9.34 11.09
N ALA A 147 -2.18 -9.41 11.99
CA ALA A 147 -2.39 -9.30 13.43
C ALA A 147 -2.89 -7.92 13.86
N LYS A 148 -2.36 -6.85 13.27
CA LYS A 148 -2.74 -5.47 13.58
C LYS A 148 -4.24 -5.23 13.43
N TRP A 149 -4.82 -5.64 12.32
CA TRP A 149 -6.22 -5.33 12.03
C TRP A 149 -7.22 -6.15 12.84
N VAL A 150 -6.87 -7.36 13.27
CA VAL A 150 -7.72 -8.19 14.17
C VAL A 150 -7.54 -7.84 15.64
N SER A 151 -6.58 -6.98 15.97
CA SER A 151 -6.27 -6.56 17.34
C SER A 151 -6.78 -5.14 17.64
N ALA A 152 -6.59 -4.70 18.89
CA ALA A 152 -6.87 -3.33 19.29
C ALA A 152 -6.12 -2.32 18.42
N PRO A 153 -6.72 -1.18 18.04
CA PRO A 153 -8.08 -0.73 18.36
C PRO A 153 -9.13 -1.15 17.31
N TYR A 154 -8.75 -1.92 16.28
CA TYR A 154 -9.60 -2.19 15.11
C TYR A 154 -10.58 -3.34 15.36
N TYR A 155 -10.07 -4.49 15.85
CA TYR A 155 -10.89 -5.67 16.17
C TYR A 155 -11.77 -6.17 15.00
N VAL A 156 -11.26 -6.14 13.75
CA VAL A 156 -11.97 -6.79 12.65
C VAL A 156 -12.08 -8.29 12.92
N ASP A 157 -13.15 -8.93 12.42
CA ASP A 157 -13.49 -10.31 12.76
C ASP A 157 -12.72 -11.35 11.95
N GLY A 158 -12.07 -10.95 10.86
CA GLY A 158 -11.26 -11.86 10.06
C GLY A 158 -10.88 -11.30 8.69
N TRP A 159 -10.31 -12.20 7.87
CA TRP A 159 -9.82 -11.93 6.53
C TRP A 159 -10.48 -12.82 5.49
N ARG A 160 -10.81 -12.25 4.34
CA ARG A 160 -10.98 -12.97 3.09
C ARG A 160 -9.65 -12.84 2.34
N LEU A 161 -9.03 -13.96 1.99
CA LEU A 161 -7.76 -13.96 1.26
C LEU A 161 -8.04 -14.01 -0.23
N ASP A 162 -7.62 -12.97 -0.94
CA ASP A 162 -7.70 -12.93 -2.40
C ASP A 162 -6.59 -13.79 -3.00
N VAL A 163 -6.90 -14.52 -4.09
CA VAL A 163 -5.98 -15.42 -4.82
C VAL A 163 -5.08 -16.27 -3.91
N ALA A 164 -5.65 -16.81 -2.84
CA ALA A 164 -4.91 -17.59 -1.84
C ALA A 164 -4.21 -18.84 -2.41
N ALA A 165 -4.59 -19.30 -3.59
CA ALA A 165 -3.94 -20.43 -4.27
C ALA A 165 -2.60 -20.05 -4.94
N ASP A 166 -2.34 -18.75 -5.11
CA ASP A 166 -1.13 -18.22 -5.75
C ASP A 166 -0.12 -17.66 -4.73
N LEU A 167 -0.46 -17.78 -3.43
CA LEU A 167 0.40 -17.39 -2.31
C LEU A 167 1.48 -18.43 -2.01
#